data_1242cc6a6b2b2451caf447d0116fc144
#
_entry.id   1242cc6a6b2b2451caf447d0116fc144
#
_cell.length_a   1.000
_cell.length_b   1.000
_cell.length_c   1.000
_cell.angle_alpha   90.00
_cell.angle_beta   90.00
_cell.angle_gamma   90.00
#
_symmetry.space_group_name_H-M   'P 1'
#
loop_
_entity.id
_entity.type
_entity.pdbx_description
1 polymer ?
#
loop_
_entity_poly.entity_id
_entity_poly.type
_entity_poly.pdbx_seq_one_letter_code
_entity_poly.pdbx_strand_id
1 'polypeptide(L)'
;MILQIRDAGVKLILAIVLYGTTLDGTTNFSHSYPFCGPSIGLCLEDEVLVGVLADPFRDELYFAAKGNGAYMNDLHNTGTPQKLSVTSVDTFHKALFSSGFPHDKESQMFKNMLERFIRLEYESHSIRKTGSAALSLAYVAAGRIDGYVASGLHSWDMAGGILIVEEAGGKVTDFEGHPYMMSNREWLISNGTLHDTLVELLKID
;
A
#
# COMPACT_ATOMS: atom_id res chain seq x y z
N MET A 1 -22.40 -1.54 1.02
CA MET A 1 -23.58 -1.30 1.92
C MET A 1 -23.99 0.13 1.74
N ILE A 2 -25.23 0.42 1.34
CA ILE A 2 -25.74 1.78 1.18
C ILE A 2 -26.42 2.17 2.50
N LEU A 3 -25.86 3.14 3.22
CA LEU A 3 -26.47 3.68 4.42
C LEU A 3 -27.37 4.87 4.01
N GLN A 4 -28.67 4.77 4.27
CA GLN A 4 -29.58 5.91 4.09
C GLN A 4 -29.78 6.60 5.43
N ILE A 5 -29.22 7.81 5.56
CA ILE A 5 -29.52 8.70 6.69
C ILE A 5 -30.64 9.64 6.26
N ARG A 6 -31.79 9.56 6.90
CA ARG A 6 -32.91 10.50 6.73
C ARG A 6 -32.89 11.47 7.89
N ASP A 7 -32.47 12.68 7.64
CA ASP A 7 -32.72 13.80 8.55
C ASP A 7 -32.99 15.08 7.74
N ALA A 8 -33.95 15.87 8.19
CA ALA A 8 -34.28 17.20 7.70
C ALA A 8 -34.47 17.35 6.16
N GLY A 9 -35.08 16.37 5.48
CA GLY A 9 -35.45 16.51 4.05
C GLY A 9 -34.30 16.38 3.05
N VAL A 10 -33.09 16.10 3.48
CA VAL A 10 -31.92 15.81 2.63
C VAL A 10 -31.75 14.32 2.52
N LYS A 11 -31.82 13.77 1.30
CA LYS A 11 -31.53 12.37 1.02
C LYS A 11 -30.04 12.24 0.77
N LEU A 12 -29.25 12.04 1.85
CA LEU A 12 -27.83 11.75 1.73
C LEU A 12 -27.66 10.25 1.44
N ILE A 13 -27.23 9.92 0.24
CA ILE A 13 -26.85 8.55 -0.13
C ILE A 13 -25.34 8.45 0.05
N LEU A 14 -24.88 7.85 1.15
CA LEU A 14 -23.47 7.57 1.38
C LEU A 14 -23.16 6.16 0.84
N ALA A 15 -22.30 6.07 -0.15
CA ALA A 15 -21.79 4.80 -0.64
C ALA A 15 -20.59 4.39 0.23
N ILE A 16 -20.84 3.55 1.25
CA ILE A 16 -19.76 2.91 2.01
C ILE A 16 -19.35 1.64 1.26
N VAL A 17 -18.10 1.56 0.85
CA VAL A 17 -17.53 0.41 0.15
C VAL A 17 -16.51 -0.26 1.06
N LEU A 18 -16.65 -1.57 1.25
CA LEU A 18 -15.65 -2.38 1.90
C LEU A 18 -14.79 -3.03 0.80
N TYR A 19 -13.56 -2.60 0.70
CA TYR A 19 -12.55 -3.28 -0.11
C TYR A 19 -11.79 -4.27 0.77
N GLY A 20 -11.53 -5.47 0.25
CA GLY A 20 -10.73 -6.41 1.01
C GLY A 20 -10.37 -7.64 0.19
N THR A 21 -9.22 -8.18 0.50
CA THR A 21 -8.81 -9.51 0.09
C THR A 21 -8.64 -10.36 1.34
N THR A 22 -9.24 -11.55 1.32
CA THR A 22 -9.08 -12.51 2.42
C THR A 22 -7.67 -13.07 2.48
N LEU A 23 -6.93 -12.99 1.36
CA LEU A 23 -5.57 -13.46 1.25
C LEU A 23 -4.83 -12.71 0.13
N ASP A 24 -4.09 -11.66 0.49
CA ASP A 24 -3.09 -11.06 -0.40
C ASP A 24 -1.80 -11.89 -0.38
N GLY A 25 -1.16 -12.05 -1.55
CA GLY A 25 -0.02 -12.96 -1.69
C GLY A 25 -0.44 -14.42 -1.92
N THR A 26 -1.50 -14.67 -2.70
CA THR A 26 -2.03 -16.03 -3.00
C THR A 26 -0.98 -16.97 -3.61
N THR A 27 -0.09 -16.46 -4.48
CA THR A 27 1.03 -17.24 -5.01
C THR A 27 1.98 -17.68 -3.90
N ASN A 28 2.31 -16.78 -2.97
CA ASN A 28 3.15 -17.09 -1.82
C ASN A 28 2.52 -18.19 -0.97
N PHE A 29 1.24 -18.05 -0.67
CA PHE A 29 0.49 -19.02 0.10
C PHE A 29 0.51 -20.41 -0.55
N SER A 30 0.26 -20.49 -1.87
CA SER A 30 0.26 -21.77 -2.61
C SER A 30 1.64 -22.48 -2.63
N HIS A 31 2.71 -21.71 -2.44
CA HIS A 31 4.09 -22.21 -2.35
C HIS A 31 4.61 -22.28 -0.91
N SER A 32 3.77 -22.11 0.09
CA SER A 32 4.19 -22.09 1.52
C SER A 32 5.26 -21.02 1.82
N TYR A 33 5.31 -19.95 1.03
CA TYR A 33 6.20 -18.82 1.29
C TYR A 33 5.53 -17.87 2.31
N PRO A 34 6.13 -17.66 3.50
CA PRO A 34 5.48 -17.02 4.65
C PRO A 34 5.43 -15.49 4.54
N PHE A 35 4.81 -14.97 3.47
CA PHE A 35 4.61 -13.55 3.23
C PHE A 35 3.28 -13.33 2.50
N CYS A 36 2.19 -13.48 3.24
CA CYS A 36 0.81 -13.28 2.78
C CYS A 36 -0.11 -13.07 3.97
N GLY A 37 -1.24 -12.40 3.76
CA GLY A 37 -2.20 -12.13 4.82
C GLY A 37 -3.43 -11.38 4.35
N PRO A 38 -4.44 -11.22 5.20
CA PRO A 38 -5.66 -10.47 4.88
C PRO A 38 -5.42 -8.95 4.88
N SER A 39 -6.19 -8.27 4.03
CA SER A 39 -6.22 -6.81 3.89
C SER A 39 -7.67 -6.34 3.84
N ILE A 40 -8.01 -5.34 4.63
CA ILE A 40 -9.36 -4.76 4.68
C ILE A 40 -9.25 -3.23 4.67
N GLY A 41 -9.97 -2.58 3.77
CA GLY A 41 -10.13 -1.13 3.71
C GLY A 41 -11.61 -0.73 3.72
N LEU A 42 -12.00 0.16 4.60
CA LEU A 42 -13.32 0.78 4.62
C LEU A 42 -13.23 2.14 3.94
N CYS A 43 -13.99 2.31 2.84
CA CYS A 43 -13.98 3.53 2.05
C CYS A 43 -15.37 4.18 2.04
N LEU A 44 -15.37 5.51 2.00
CA LEU A 44 -16.51 6.33 1.66
C LEU A 44 -16.21 7.02 0.33
N GLU A 45 -16.91 6.63 -0.72
CA GLU A 45 -16.55 6.98 -2.10
C GLU A 45 -15.10 6.54 -2.40
N ASP A 46 -14.20 7.43 -2.78
CA ASP A 46 -12.78 7.13 -3.04
C ASP A 46 -11.86 7.34 -1.81
N GLU A 47 -12.44 7.75 -0.67
CA GLU A 47 -11.68 8.05 0.53
C GLU A 47 -11.59 6.85 1.48
N VAL A 48 -10.39 6.41 1.82
CA VAL A 48 -10.18 5.34 2.81
C VAL A 48 -10.31 5.91 4.22
N LEU A 49 -11.22 5.36 5.02
CA LEU A 49 -11.49 5.79 6.40
C LEU A 49 -10.86 4.89 7.45
N VAL A 50 -10.73 3.59 7.15
CA VAL A 50 -10.10 2.59 8.03
C VAL A 50 -9.32 1.62 7.17
N GLY A 51 -8.11 1.28 7.61
CA GLY A 51 -7.28 0.25 7.01
C GLY A 51 -6.81 -0.75 8.04
N VAL A 52 -6.85 -2.05 7.71
CA VAL A 52 -6.36 -3.14 8.56
C VAL A 52 -5.64 -4.17 7.71
N LEU A 53 -4.44 -4.54 8.13
CA LEU A 53 -3.61 -5.59 7.52
C LEU A 53 -3.12 -6.54 8.60
N ALA A 54 -3.00 -7.82 8.29
CA ALA A 54 -2.41 -8.77 9.21
C ALA A 54 -1.28 -9.57 8.56
N ASP A 55 -0.20 -9.80 9.29
CA ASP A 55 0.86 -10.76 8.98
C ASP A 55 0.77 -11.93 9.97
N PRO A 56 0.13 -13.05 9.58
CA PRO A 56 -0.06 -14.19 10.48
C PRO A 56 1.25 -14.91 10.84
N PHE A 57 2.29 -14.75 10.04
CA PHE A 57 3.56 -15.42 10.26
C PHE A 57 4.47 -14.70 11.25
N ARG A 58 4.19 -13.41 11.49
CA ARG A 58 4.93 -12.57 12.45
C ARG A 58 4.11 -12.16 13.65
N ASP A 59 2.85 -12.58 13.71
CA ASP A 59 1.90 -12.18 14.76
C ASP A 59 1.75 -10.63 14.80
N GLU A 60 1.59 -10.01 13.62
CA GLU A 60 1.51 -8.55 13.49
C GLU A 60 0.18 -8.12 12.87
N LEU A 61 -0.50 -7.20 13.55
CA LEU A 61 -1.72 -6.51 13.10
C LEU A 61 -1.41 -5.04 12.90
N TYR A 62 -1.58 -4.56 11.68
CA TYR A 62 -1.40 -3.16 11.29
C TYR A 62 -2.74 -2.51 11.07
N PHE A 63 -2.95 -1.32 11.61
CA PHE A 63 -4.24 -0.64 11.47
C PHE A 63 -4.09 0.87 11.54
N ALA A 64 -5.02 1.56 10.88
CA ALA A 64 -5.17 3.00 10.92
C ALA A 64 -6.65 3.39 10.79
N ALA A 65 -6.99 4.51 11.39
CA ALA A 65 -8.22 5.23 11.11
C ALA A 65 -7.86 6.68 10.77
N LYS A 66 -8.53 7.25 9.76
CA LYS A 66 -8.21 8.56 9.22
C LYS A 66 -8.11 9.64 10.30
N GLY A 67 -6.97 10.35 10.32
CA GLY A 67 -6.66 11.41 11.29
C GLY A 67 -6.24 10.92 12.68
N ASN A 68 -6.06 9.60 12.88
CA ASN A 68 -5.73 9.02 14.18
C ASN A 68 -4.34 8.37 14.25
N GLY A 69 -3.59 8.41 13.16
CA GLY A 69 -2.29 7.74 13.04
C GLY A 69 -2.40 6.26 12.72
N ALA A 70 -1.25 5.67 12.40
CA ALA A 70 -1.10 4.24 12.12
C ALA A 70 -0.44 3.52 13.30
N TYR A 71 -0.85 2.27 13.53
CA TYR A 71 -0.38 1.47 14.66
C TYR A 71 -0.15 0.01 14.26
N MET A 72 0.70 -0.66 15.04
CA MET A 72 0.91 -2.11 14.98
C MET A 72 0.71 -2.72 16.37
N ASN A 73 0.11 -3.90 16.41
CA ASN A 73 -0.03 -4.72 17.62
C ASN A 73 0.14 -6.21 17.28
N ASP A 74 0.04 -7.10 18.26
CA ASP A 74 -0.16 -8.54 18.02
C ASP A 74 -1.55 -8.81 17.39
N LEU A 75 -1.72 -9.96 16.75
CA LEU A 75 -2.98 -10.31 16.06
C LEU A 75 -4.20 -10.37 16.98
N HIS A 76 -4.00 -10.59 18.26
CA HIS A 76 -5.08 -10.62 19.26
C HIS A 76 -5.39 -9.25 19.83
N ASN A 77 -4.60 -8.23 19.45
CA ASN A 77 -4.69 -6.85 19.95
C ASN A 77 -4.67 -6.78 21.49
N THR A 78 -3.82 -7.59 22.11
CA THR A 78 -3.72 -7.72 23.58
C THR A 78 -2.65 -6.83 24.18
N GLY A 79 -1.64 -6.43 23.38
CA GLY A 79 -0.56 -5.55 23.79
C GLY A 79 -0.93 -4.07 23.71
N THR A 80 0.02 -3.21 24.07
CA THR A 80 -0.09 -1.76 23.82
C THR A 80 0.28 -1.49 22.36
N PRO A 81 -0.62 -0.87 21.54
CA PRO A 81 -0.31 -0.56 20.17
C PRO A 81 0.93 0.32 20.02
N GLN A 82 1.83 -0.07 19.16
CA GLN A 82 3.02 0.69 18.77
C GLN A 82 2.66 1.63 17.62
N LYS A 83 2.89 2.94 17.80
CA LYS A 83 2.69 3.91 16.74
C LYS A 83 3.71 3.69 15.62
N LEU A 84 3.24 3.66 14.39
CA LEU A 84 4.06 3.53 13.20
C LEU A 84 4.57 4.87 12.69
N SER A 85 5.71 4.84 12.04
CA SER A 85 6.28 5.95 11.29
C SER A 85 7.15 5.40 10.16
N VAL A 86 7.02 5.98 8.99
CA VAL A 86 7.92 5.70 7.86
C VAL A 86 9.36 6.10 8.19
N THR A 87 10.32 5.68 7.37
CA THR A 87 11.72 6.04 7.52
C THR A 87 11.96 7.51 7.16
N SER A 88 13.15 8.01 7.52
CA SER A 88 13.66 9.33 7.10
C SER A 88 14.80 9.23 6.09
N VAL A 89 14.96 8.11 5.41
CA VAL A 89 15.98 7.92 4.37
C VAL A 89 15.72 8.90 3.22
N ASP A 90 16.75 9.61 2.81
CA ASP A 90 16.69 10.73 1.87
C ASP A 90 17.53 10.51 0.59
N THR A 91 18.18 9.35 0.47
CA THR A 91 19.03 9.02 -0.67
C THR A 91 18.78 7.60 -1.15
N PHE A 92 18.66 7.40 -2.47
CA PHE A 92 18.35 6.11 -3.07
C PHE A 92 19.33 4.99 -2.70
N HIS A 93 20.63 5.25 -2.73
CA HIS A 93 21.64 4.24 -2.43
C HIS A 93 21.64 3.73 -0.98
N LYS A 94 20.82 4.31 -0.11
CA LYS A 94 20.53 3.79 1.25
C LYS A 94 19.15 3.18 1.36
N ALA A 95 18.30 3.38 0.34
CA ALA A 95 16.90 3.03 0.38
C ALA A 95 16.67 1.57 -0.05
N LEU A 96 15.79 0.89 0.68
CA LEU A 96 15.30 -0.44 0.37
C LEU A 96 13.88 -0.34 -0.15
N PHE A 97 13.63 -0.87 -1.34
CA PHE A 97 12.30 -0.87 -1.95
C PHE A 97 11.70 -2.28 -2.05
N SER A 98 10.40 -2.32 -2.28
CA SER A 98 9.70 -3.51 -2.77
C SER A 98 9.02 -3.20 -4.10
N SER A 99 8.76 -4.24 -4.92
CA SER A 99 8.11 -4.07 -6.22
C SER A 99 7.06 -5.13 -6.50
N GLY A 100 6.01 -4.73 -7.25
CA GLY A 100 4.94 -5.58 -7.76
C GLY A 100 4.77 -5.44 -9.27
N PHE A 101 4.46 -6.55 -9.94
CA PHE A 101 4.33 -6.60 -11.40
C PHE A 101 2.95 -7.10 -11.82
N PRO A 102 2.43 -6.65 -12.97
CA PRO A 102 1.26 -7.25 -13.57
C PRO A 102 1.46 -8.74 -13.87
N HIS A 103 0.39 -9.52 -13.84
CA HIS A 103 0.44 -10.94 -14.20
C HIS A 103 0.66 -11.18 -15.69
N ASP A 104 0.09 -10.32 -16.55
CA ASP A 104 0.27 -10.39 -17.99
C ASP A 104 1.63 -9.83 -18.41
N LYS A 105 2.57 -10.75 -18.68
CA LYS A 105 3.95 -10.43 -19.05
C LYS A 105 4.11 -9.83 -20.44
N GLU A 106 3.11 -9.97 -21.31
CA GLU A 106 3.12 -9.41 -22.65
C GLU A 106 2.56 -7.98 -22.71
N SER A 107 1.88 -7.55 -21.65
CA SER A 107 1.28 -6.21 -21.57
C SER A 107 2.34 -5.10 -21.58
N GLN A 108 1.93 -3.94 -22.13
CA GLN A 108 2.78 -2.73 -22.06
C GLN A 108 3.05 -2.31 -20.62
N MET A 109 2.07 -2.47 -19.73
CA MET A 109 2.21 -2.19 -18.30
C MET A 109 3.31 -3.03 -17.65
N PHE A 110 3.46 -4.31 -18.03
CA PHE A 110 4.57 -5.14 -17.54
C PHE A 110 5.92 -4.63 -18.04
N LYS A 111 6.02 -4.27 -19.33
CA LYS A 111 7.26 -3.74 -19.93
C LYS A 111 7.68 -2.43 -19.26
N ASN A 112 6.73 -1.53 -19.07
CA ASN A 112 6.95 -0.27 -18.37
C ASN A 112 7.41 -0.52 -16.92
N MET A 113 6.76 -1.45 -16.20
CA MET A 113 7.16 -1.77 -14.83
C MET A 113 8.56 -2.41 -14.78
N LEU A 114 8.94 -3.20 -15.76
CA LEU A 114 10.29 -3.76 -15.87
C LEU A 114 11.34 -2.66 -16.07
N GLU A 115 11.07 -1.67 -16.89
CA GLU A 115 11.95 -0.51 -17.09
C GLU A 115 12.11 0.29 -15.79
N ARG A 116 11.00 0.60 -15.12
CA ARG A 116 11.01 1.27 -13.80
C ARG A 116 11.80 0.48 -12.76
N PHE A 117 11.62 -0.84 -12.74
CA PHE A 117 12.37 -1.72 -11.84
C PHE A 117 13.87 -1.66 -12.11
N ILE A 118 14.30 -1.69 -13.36
CA ILE A 118 15.72 -1.60 -13.73
C ILE A 118 16.30 -0.26 -13.29
N ARG A 119 15.63 0.87 -13.57
CA ARG A 119 16.07 2.21 -13.15
C ARG A 119 16.22 2.28 -11.62
N LEU A 120 15.23 1.78 -10.88
CA LEU A 120 15.24 1.81 -9.43
C LEU A 120 16.32 0.90 -8.83
N GLU A 121 16.58 -0.28 -9.43
CA GLU A 121 17.63 -1.21 -8.97
C GLU A 121 19.03 -0.61 -9.12
N TYR A 122 19.28 0.17 -10.18
CA TYR A 122 20.58 0.84 -10.36
C TYR A 122 20.83 1.93 -9.32
N GLU A 123 19.80 2.63 -8.88
CA GLU A 123 19.92 3.78 -8.00
C GLU A 123 19.78 3.42 -6.52
N SER A 124 18.98 2.39 -6.20
CA SER A 124 18.67 2.04 -4.81
C SER A 124 19.71 1.12 -4.18
N HIS A 125 19.65 1.00 -2.84
CA HIS A 125 20.45 -0.01 -2.13
C HIS A 125 20.06 -1.41 -2.56
N SER A 126 18.77 -1.69 -2.67
CA SER A 126 18.26 -2.96 -3.20
C SER A 126 16.73 -2.94 -3.35
N ILE A 127 16.20 -3.87 -4.16
CA ILE A 127 14.77 -4.11 -4.28
C ILE A 127 14.42 -5.51 -3.80
N ARG A 128 13.23 -5.65 -3.22
CA ARG A 128 12.62 -6.92 -2.85
C ARG A 128 11.38 -7.16 -3.70
N LYS A 129 11.21 -8.35 -4.26
CA LYS A 129 9.97 -8.78 -4.90
C LYS A 129 9.27 -9.75 -3.97
N THR A 130 8.53 -9.21 -3.01
CA THR A 130 7.99 -9.97 -1.88
C THR A 130 6.72 -10.76 -2.21
N GLY A 131 5.94 -10.31 -3.21
CA GLY A 131 4.75 -11.03 -3.68
C GLY A 131 3.46 -10.80 -2.88
N SER A 132 3.46 -9.83 -1.96
CA SER A 132 2.27 -9.33 -1.25
C SER A 132 2.28 -7.80 -1.26
N ALA A 133 1.26 -7.20 -1.87
CA ALA A 133 1.10 -5.75 -1.90
C ALA A 133 0.76 -5.22 -0.51
N ALA A 134 -0.20 -5.85 0.16
CA ALA A 134 -0.65 -5.46 1.50
C ALA A 134 0.50 -5.44 2.51
N LEU A 135 1.28 -6.51 2.61
CA LEU A 135 2.42 -6.57 3.53
C LEU A 135 3.56 -5.63 3.12
N SER A 136 3.74 -5.35 1.81
CA SER A 136 4.70 -4.33 1.38
C SER A 136 4.31 -2.94 1.87
N LEU A 137 3.03 -2.57 1.79
CA LEU A 137 2.50 -1.32 2.35
C LEU A 137 2.67 -1.25 3.87
N ALA A 138 2.35 -2.33 4.59
CA ALA A 138 2.58 -2.44 6.03
C ALA A 138 4.06 -2.20 6.39
N TYR A 139 4.99 -2.73 5.60
CA TYR A 139 6.42 -2.56 5.82
C TYR A 139 6.92 -1.15 5.52
N VAL A 140 6.35 -0.45 4.53
CA VAL A 140 6.62 0.99 4.35
C VAL A 140 6.17 1.77 5.57
N ALA A 141 4.93 1.56 6.03
CA ALA A 141 4.38 2.25 7.19
C ALA A 141 5.16 1.98 8.48
N ALA A 142 5.69 0.76 8.64
CA ALA A 142 6.50 0.36 9.78
C ALA A 142 7.99 0.80 9.68
N GLY A 143 8.38 1.51 8.62
CA GLY A 143 9.75 1.95 8.41
C GLY A 143 10.75 0.80 8.18
N ARG A 144 10.28 -0.35 7.67
CA ARG A 144 11.14 -1.51 7.34
C ARG A 144 11.68 -1.46 5.93
N ILE A 145 10.96 -0.80 5.03
CA ILE A 145 11.37 -0.46 3.67
C ILE A 145 10.98 0.99 3.37
N ASP A 146 11.62 1.60 2.40
CA ASP A 146 11.49 3.03 2.11
C ASP A 146 10.44 3.35 1.05
N GLY A 147 10.00 2.34 0.30
CA GLY A 147 8.93 2.49 -0.68
C GLY A 147 8.51 1.18 -1.33
N TYR A 148 7.38 1.28 -2.04
CA TYR A 148 6.80 0.20 -2.82
C TYR A 148 6.31 0.73 -4.16
N VAL A 149 6.73 0.12 -5.26
CA VAL A 149 6.35 0.50 -6.61
C VAL A 149 5.69 -0.68 -7.30
N ALA A 150 4.52 -0.48 -7.87
CA ALA A 150 3.76 -1.58 -8.45
C ALA A 150 2.83 -1.17 -9.58
N SER A 151 2.63 -2.10 -10.50
CA SER A 151 1.63 -2.00 -11.55
C SER A 151 0.74 -3.24 -11.59
N GLY A 152 -0.50 -3.09 -12.06
CA GLY A 152 -1.44 -4.20 -12.24
C GLY A 152 -2.28 -4.55 -11.00
N LEU A 153 -2.17 -3.77 -9.92
CA LEU A 153 -2.94 -3.98 -8.69
C LEU A 153 -4.34 -3.39 -8.77
N HIS A 154 -5.22 -3.90 -7.95
CA HIS A 154 -6.59 -3.43 -7.80
C HIS A 154 -6.83 -2.71 -6.47
N SER A 155 -7.96 -2.02 -6.37
CA SER A 155 -8.37 -1.33 -5.14
C SER A 155 -8.37 -2.21 -3.90
N TRP A 156 -8.80 -3.47 -4.02
CA TRP A 156 -8.84 -4.41 -2.89
C TRP A 156 -7.46 -4.84 -2.40
N ASP A 157 -6.42 -4.74 -3.23
CA ASP A 157 -5.03 -5.02 -2.84
C ASP A 157 -4.43 -3.83 -2.07
N MET A 158 -4.94 -2.62 -2.32
CA MET A 158 -4.32 -1.37 -1.89
C MET A 158 -5.05 -0.68 -0.73
N ALA A 159 -6.40 -0.72 -0.72
CA ALA A 159 -7.21 0.09 0.17
C ALA A 159 -6.84 -0.06 1.66
N GLY A 160 -6.62 -1.29 2.13
CA GLY A 160 -6.24 -1.52 3.52
C GLY A 160 -4.90 -0.88 3.90
N GLY A 161 -3.94 -0.89 2.98
CA GLY A 161 -2.57 -0.42 3.25
C GLY A 161 -2.32 1.05 3.00
N ILE A 162 -3.04 1.67 2.04
CA ILE A 162 -2.84 3.08 1.67
C ILE A 162 -2.96 3.98 2.90
N LEU A 163 -4.07 3.89 3.62
CA LEU A 163 -4.31 4.72 4.79
C LEU A 163 -3.26 4.50 5.88
N ILE A 164 -2.81 3.25 6.08
CA ILE A 164 -1.78 2.92 7.07
C ILE A 164 -0.46 3.63 6.71
N VAL A 165 -0.10 3.67 5.43
CA VAL A 165 1.09 4.39 4.94
C VAL A 165 0.94 5.89 5.15
N GLU A 166 -0.19 6.48 4.75
CA GLU A 166 -0.43 7.92 4.87
C GLU A 166 -0.43 8.38 6.35
N GLU A 167 -1.11 7.64 7.22
CA GLU A 167 -1.18 7.91 8.66
C GLU A 167 0.16 7.65 9.39
N ALA A 168 1.08 6.90 8.76
CA ALA A 168 2.47 6.74 9.22
C ALA A 168 3.41 7.85 8.68
N GLY A 169 2.90 8.78 7.85
CA GLY A 169 3.67 9.88 7.26
C GLY A 169 4.27 9.60 5.88
N GLY A 170 3.88 8.49 5.24
CA GLY A 170 4.26 8.19 3.86
C GLY A 170 3.40 8.93 2.83
N LYS A 171 3.76 8.78 1.56
CA LYS A 171 3.06 9.40 0.42
C LYS A 171 2.70 8.35 -0.63
N VAL A 172 1.50 8.47 -1.20
CA VAL A 172 0.95 7.55 -2.20
C VAL A 172 0.46 8.35 -3.41
N THR A 173 0.92 7.99 -4.61
CA THR A 173 0.49 8.59 -5.89
C THR A 173 0.49 7.54 -7.01
N ASP A 174 0.13 7.95 -8.23
CA ASP A 174 0.54 7.25 -9.45
C ASP A 174 2.01 7.56 -9.81
N PHE A 175 2.50 7.04 -10.95
CA PHE A 175 3.88 7.30 -11.40
C PHE A 175 4.10 8.71 -11.96
N GLU A 176 3.05 9.46 -12.25
CA GLU A 176 3.09 10.86 -12.66
C GLU A 176 3.06 11.83 -11.45
N GLY A 177 2.90 11.30 -10.23
CA GLY A 177 2.83 12.09 -9.01
C GLY A 177 1.45 12.65 -8.72
N HIS A 178 0.41 12.24 -9.45
CA HIS A 178 -0.96 12.64 -9.17
C HIS A 178 -1.52 11.90 -7.96
N PRO A 179 -2.43 12.51 -7.20
CA PRO A 179 -3.15 11.81 -6.14
C PRO A 179 -3.80 10.53 -6.68
N TYR A 180 -3.74 9.46 -5.90
CA TYR A 180 -4.35 8.20 -6.30
C TYR A 180 -5.88 8.28 -6.36
N MET A 181 -6.47 7.45 -7.22
CA MET A 181 -7.88 7.07 -7.21
C MET A 181 -7.98 5.56 -7.01
N MET A 182 -9.09 5.07 -6.44
CA MET A 182 -9.28 3.62 -6.23
C MET A 182 -9.33 2.82 -7.54
N SER A 183 -9.57 3.48 -8.66
CA SER A 183 -9.49 2.87 -10.00
C SER A 183 -8.08 2.72 -10.55
N ASN A 184 -7.05 3.30 -9.92
CA ASN A 184 -5.68 3.21 -10.39
C ASN A 184 -5.18 1.76 -10.41
N ARG A 185 -4.28 1.51 -11.35
CA ARG A 185 -3.61 0.22 -11.52
C ARG A 185 -2.09 0.34 -11.34
N GLU A 186 -1.59 1.55 -11.22
CA GLU A 186 -0.18 1.88 -11.06
C GLU A 186 0.00 2.71 -9.80
N TRP A 187 0.99 2.35 -8.98
CA TRP A 187 1.12 2.83 -7.63
C TRP A 187 2.57 3.11 -7.26
N LEU A 188 2.83 4.31 -6.78
CA LEU A 188 4.09 4.75 -6.24
C LEU A 188 3.91 5.15 -4.78
N ILE A 189 4.54 4.41 -3.90
CA ILE A 189 4.45 4.57 -2.45
C ILE A 189 5.86 4.81 -1.91
N SER A 190 6.02 5.76 -0.99
CA SER A 190 7.31 6.04 -0.37
C SER A 190 7.19 6.56 1.06
N ASN A 191 8.33 6.73 1.70
CA ASN A 191 8.48 7.40 2.99
C ASN A 191 8.21 8.93 2.95
N GLY A 192 7.74 9.46 1.82
CA GLY A 192 7.50 10.90 1.63
C GLY A 192 8.76 11.69 1.26
N THR A 193 9.86 11.47 1.95
CA THR A 193 11.13 12.19 1.70
C THR A 193 11.70 11.92 0.30
N LEU A 194 11.63 10.67 -0.16
CA LEU A 194 12.12 10.26 -1.49
C LEU A 194 11.08 10.44 -2.60
N HIS A 195 9.84 10.85 -2.28
CA HIS A 195 8.71 10.70 -3.19
C HIS A 195 8.88 11.45 -4.52
N ASP A 196 9.16 12.73 -4.45
CA ASP A 196 9.21 13.58 -5.65
C ASP A 196 10.40 13.18 -6.56
N THR A 197 11.53 12.80 -5.99
CA THR A 197 12.67 12.26 -6.74
C THR A 197 12.38 10.87 -7.32
N LEU A 198 11.55 10.06 -6.65
CA LEU A 198 11.06 8.78 -7.16
C LEU A 198 10.15 8.97 -8.38
N VAL A 199 9.25 9.93 -8.36
CA VAL A 199 8.39 10.28 -9.50
C VAL A 199 9.26 10.61 -10.72
N GLU A 200 10.25 11.49 -10.57
CA GLU A 200 11.14 11.86 -11.68
C GLU A 200 12.00 10.69 -12.17
N LEU A 201 12.51 9.83 -11.29
CA LEU A 201 13.30 8.66 -11.65
C LEU A 201 12.50 7.64 -12.46
N LEU A 202 11.23 7.44 -12.11
CA LEU A 202 10.39 6.37 -12.65
C LEU A 202 9.47 6.82 -13.79
N LYS A 203 9.56 8.08 -14.20
CA LYS A 203 8.82 8.61 -15.33
C LYS A 203 9.28 7.92 -16.63
N ILE A 204 8.33 7.49 -17.43
CA ILE A 204 8.57 6.89 -18.76
C ILE A 204 7.93 7.80 -19.80
N ASP A 205 8.67 8.10 -20.88
CA ASP A 205 8.21 8.92 -22.01
C ASP A 205 7.21 8.18 -22.91
#